data_fcf9d883bdbe9c3434188872256032f0
#
_entry.id   fcf9d883bdbe9c3434188872256032f0
#
_cell.length_a   1.000
_cell.length_b   1.000
_cell.length_c   1.000
_cell.angle_alpha   90.00
_cell.angle_beta   90.00
_cell.angle_gamma   90.00
#
_symmetry.space_group_name_H-M   'P 1'
#
loop_
_entity.id
_entity.type
_entity.pdbx_description
1 polymer ?
#
loop_
_entity_poly.entity_id
_entity_poly.type
_entity_poly.pdbx_seq_one_letter_code
_entity_poly.pdbx_strand_id
1 'polypeptide(L)'
;DKLTRLINQAKQLESKEIENKIVRLKEVLTKQGVFSDPKMKLLVFTEHKDTLDYLVGDGKDGRPFGKLTEWGLNTTQIHGGMKVGDRNIIGSRIFAEREFKESAQVLVATEAAGEGINLQFCWLMINFDIPWNPTRLEQRMGRIHRYGQEKDCLIINFVSTNTREGRVMGKLFERIQQIEDDLDPKKTGK
;
A
#
# COMPACT_ATOMS: atom_id res chain seq x y z
N ASP A 1 -35.21 -4.55 12.17
CA ASP A 1 -35.16 -5.46 11.04
C ASP A 1 -33.82 -6.23 11.05
N LYS A 2 -33.87 -7.56 10.82
CA LYS A 2 -32.70 -8.46 10.88
C LYS A 2 -31.61 -8.03 9.90
N LEU A 3 -32.00 -7.55 8.72
CA LEU A 3 -31.10 -7.07 7.67
C LEU A 3 -30.34 -5.82 8.13
N THR A 4 -31.02 -4.85 8.70
CA THR A 4 -30.42 -3.61 9.23
C THR A 4 -29.40 -3.91 10.34
N ARG A 5 -29.71 -4.87 11.21
CA ARG A 5 -28.80 -5.32 12.26
C ARG A 5 -27.54 -5.96 11.69
N LEU A 6 -27.67 -6.81 10.67
CA LEU A 6 -26.53 -7.45 10.00
C LEU A 6 -25.64 -6.43 9.27
N ILE A 7 -26.25 -5.45 8.60
CA ILE A 7 -25.52 -4.36 7.95
C ILE A 7 -24.72 -3.54 8.97
N ASN A 8 -25.32 -3.20 10.12
CA ASN A 8 -24.64 -2.45 11.16
C ASN A 8 -23.49 -3.24 11.79
N GLN A 9 -23.69 -4.55 12.02
CA GLN A 9 -22.62 -5.41 12.52
C GLN A 9 -21.45 -5.52 11.51
N ALA A 10 -21.75 -5.66 10.21
CA ALA A 10 -20.73 -5.70 9.18
C ALA A 10 -19.92 -4.39 9.12
N LYS A 11 -20.57 -3.23 9.16
CA LYS A 11 -19.92 -1.91 9.20
C LYS A 11 -19.04 -1.72 10.43
N GLN A 12 -19.47 -2.19 11.61
CA GLN A 12 -18.67 -2.11 12.82
C GLN A 12 -17.41 -2.99 12.76
N LEU A 13 -17.53 -4.20 12.19
CA LEU A 13 -16.39 -5.09 11.99
C LEU A 13 -15.37 -4.50 11.00
N GLU A 14 -15.86 -3.96 9.89
CA GLU A 14 -15.03 -3.30 8.88
C GLU A 14 -14.28 -2.08 9.45
N SER A 15 -14.99 -1.20 10.17
CA SER A 15 -14.38 -0.06 10.84
C SER A 15 -13.27 -0.46 11.82
N LYS A 16 -13.52 -1.48 12.64
CA LYS A 16 -12.53 -2.00 13.60
C LYS A 16 -11.32 -2.62 12.90
N GLU A 17 -11.52 -3.28 11.79
CA GLU A 17 -10.42 -3.85 10.99
C GLU A 17 -9.54 -2.74 10.39
N ILE A 18 -10.16 -1.69 9.84
CA ILE A 18 -9.43 -0.53 9.32
C ILE A 18 -8.64 0.14 10.44
N GLU A 19 -9.24 0.37 11.62
CA GLU A 19 -8.55 0.94 12.77
C GLU A 19 -7.32 0.12 13.18
N ASN A 20 -7.42 -1.20 13.25
CA ASN A 20 -6.31 -2.08 13.56
C ASN A 20 -5.19 -1.99 12.51
N LYS A 21 -5.54 -1.95 11.22
CA LYS A 21 -4.57 -1.75 10.13
C LYS A 21 -3.87 -0.40 10.22
N ILE A 22 -4.58 0.65 10.61
CA ILE A 22 -4.01 2.00 10.79
C ILE A 22 -3.01 2.04 11.95
N VAL A 23 -3.36 1.43 13.09
CA VAL A 23 -2.42 1.31 14.22
C VAL A 23 -1.16 0.57 13.76
N ARG A 24 -1.34 -0.56 13.08
CA ARG A 24 -0.22 -1.36 12.57
C ARG A 24 0.60 -0.61 11.52
N LEU A 25 -0.05 0.16 10.65
CA LEU A 25 0.63 1.01 9.69
C LEU A 25 1.57 2.00 10.40
N LYS A 26 1.08 2.69 11.41
CA LYS A 26 1.88 3.66 12.18
C LYS A 26 3.08 3.01 12.86
N GLU A 27 2.90 1.82 13.46
CA GLU A 27 3.99 1.03 14.06
C GLU A 27 5.07 0.68 13.03
N VAL A 28 4.64 0.19 11.86
CA VAL A 28 5.55 -0.17 10.76
C VAL A 28 6.31 1.05 10.27
N LEU A 29 5.64 2.17 10.01
CA LEU A 29 6.28 3.41 9.57
C LEU A 29 7.29 3.93 10.59
N THR A 30 6.96 3.84 11.88
CA THR A 30 7.88 4.22 12.97
C THR A 30 9.11 3.30 12.98
N LYS A 31 8.89 1.98 12.92
CA LYS A 31 9.97 1.00 12.91
C LYS A 31 10.91 1.14 11.72
N GLN A 32 10.37 1.48 10.55
CA GLN A 32 11.15 1.68 9.34
C GLN A 32 11.82 3.07 9.27
N GLY A 33 11.55 3.96 10.22
CA GLY A 33 12.16 5.29 10.26
C GLY A 33 11.56 6.30 9.29
N VAL A 34 10.38 6.03 8.73
CA VAL A 34 9.72 6.93 7.75
C VAL A 34 9.48 8.32 8.31
N PHE A 35 9.14 8.43 9.60
CA PHE A 35 8.96 9.72 10.28
C PHE A 35 10.27 10.45 10.56
N SER A 36 11.40 9.75 10.60
CA SER A 36 12.70 10.30 10.93
C SER A 36 13.51 10.71 9.70
N ASP A 37 13.21 10.14 8.54
CA ASP A 37 13.88 10.45 7.28
C ASP A 37 12.88 10.94 6.22
N PRO A 38 12.75 12.27 6.04
CA PRO A 38 11.84 12.84 5.05
C PRO A 38 12.21 12.54 3.59
N LYS A 39 13.43 12.02 3.34
CA LYS A 39 13.87 11.60 2.00
C LYS A 39 13.47 10.17 1.68
N MET A 40 13.08 9.38 2.68
CA MET A 40 12.61 8.03 2.48
C MET A 40 11.28 8.04 1.73
N LYS A 41 11.21 7.35 0.60
CA LYS A 41 9.98 7.23 -0.20
C LYS A 41 9.23 5.97 0.19
N LEU A 42 7.92 6.11 0.37
CA LEU A 42 7.00 5.02 0.69
C LEU A 42 5.91 4.92 -0.36
N LEU A 43 5.72 3.73 -0.90
CA LEU A 43 4.60 3.39 -1.77
C LEU A 43 3.57 2.55 -1.00
N VAL A 44 2.33 3.01 -0.96
CA VAL A 44 1.21 2.28 -0.34
C VAL A 44 0.21 1.91 -1.43
N PHE A 45 -0.10 0.61 -1.57
CA PHE A 45 -1.16 0.13 -2.44
C PHE A 45 -2.41 -0.23 -1.66
N THR A 46 -3.56 0.12 -2.22
CA THR A 46 -4.90 -0.33 -1.78
C THR A 46 -5.79 -0.65 -2.99
N GLU A 47 -6.74 -1.57 -2.83
CA GLU A 47 -7.73 -1.87 -3.88
C GLU A 47 -8.85 -0.82 -3.92
N HIS A 48 -9.14 -0.18 -2.77
CA HIS A 48 -10.32 0.66 -2.58
C HIS A 48 -10.01 2.15 -2.57
N LYS A 49 -10.78 2.91 -3.35
CA LYS A 49 -10.68 4.39 -3.39
C LYS A 49 -11.00 5.01 -2.02
N ASP A 50 -11.98 4.46 -1.29
CA ASP A 50 -12.38 4.96 0.03
C ASP A 50 -11.23 4.82 1.05
N THR A 51 -10.46 3.72 0.98
CA THR A 51 -9.26 3.53 1.79
C THR A 51 -8.16 4.53 1.41
N LEU A 52 -7.97 4.78 0.11
CA LEU A 52 -7.04 5.79 -0.36
C LEU A 52 -7.42 7.18 0.18
N ASP A 53 -8.70 7.57 0.06
CA ASP A 53 -9.21 8.84 0.57
C ASP A 53 -9.08 8.95 2.11
N TYR A 54 -9.25 7.85 2.81
CA TYR A 54 -9.03 7.79 4.26
C TYR A 54 -7.55 8.01 4.63
N LEU A 55 -6.62 7.49 3.81
CA LEU A 55 -5.18 7.61 4.05
C LEU A 55 -4.63 9.00 3.68
N VAL A 56 -5.07 9.57 2.56
CA VAL A 56 -4.51 10.82 2.00
C VAL A 56 -5.41 12.03 2.28
N GLY A 57 -6.73 11.83 2.33
CA GLY A 57 -7.77 12.87 2.30
C GLY A 57 -8.39 12.96 0.91
N ASP A 58 -9.66 13.35 0.87
CA ASP A 58 -10.42 13.51 -0.38
C ASP A 58 -10.45 14.96 -0.90
N GLY A 59 -9.87 15.88 -0.13
CA GLY A 59 -9.85 17.32 -0.43
C GLY A 59 -11.21 18.00 -0.37
N LYS A 60 -12.26 17.32 0.14
CA LYS A 60 -13.62 17.82 0.26
C LYS A 60 -13.94 18.25 1.68
N ASP A 61 -15.02 19.03 1.79
CA ASP A 61 -15.56 19.46 3.08
C ASP A 61 -15.84 18.23 3.97
N GLY A 62 -15.11 18.13 5.09
CA GLY A 62 -15.24 17.09 6.10
C GLY A 62 -14.03 16.16 6.25
N ARG A 63 -13.19 15.97 5.23
CA ARG A 63 -11.93 15.22 5.33
C ARG A 63 -10.83 15.81 4.45
N PRO A 64 -10.42 17.07 4.70
CA PRO A 64 -9.37 17.70 3.89
C PRO A 64 -8.02 16.99 4.06
N PHE A 65 -7.80 16.29 5.20
CA PHE A 65 -6.58 15.57 5.52
C PHE A 65 -6.89 14.10 5.83
N GLY A 66 -6.11 13.22 5.25
CA GLY A 66 -6.13 11.80 5.60
C GLY A 66 -5.15 11.46 6.72
N LYS A 67 -5.17 10.21 7.17
CA LYS A 67 -4.36 9.74 8.31
C LYS A 67 -2.86 9.97 8.13
N LEU A 68 -2.31 9.75 6.95
CA LEU A 68 -0.88 9.97 6.69
C LEU A 68 -0.52 11.46 6.78
N THR A 69 -1.38 12.33 6.27
CA THR A 69 -1.19 13.79 6.34
C THR A 69 -1.34 14.30 7.78
N GLU A 70 -2.31 13.77 8.56
CA GLU A 70 -2.45 14.06 10.00
C GLU A 70 -1.17 13.67 10.79
N TRP A 71 -0.42 12.68 10.33
CA TRP A 71 0.86 12.27 10.92
C TRP A 71 2.05 13.11 10.44
N GLY A 72 1.81 14.15 9.64
CA GLY A 72 2.85 15.06 9.14
C GLY A 72 3.59 14.56 7.91
N LEU A 73 3.11 13.51 7.23
CA LEU A 73 3.72 13.01 6.02
C LEU A 73 3.23 13.80 4.80
N ASN A 74 4.14 14.16 3.90
CA ASN A 74 3.80 14.77 2.63
C ASN A 74 3.35 13.67 1.64
N THR A 75 2.09 13.73 1.22
CA THR A 75 1.44 12.66 0.47
C THR A 75 1.01 13.11 -0.92
N THR A 76 1.07 12.19 -1.87
CA THR A 76 0.41 12.31 -3.18
C THR A 76 -0.36 11.02 -3.49
N GLN A 77 -1.24 11.05 -4.48
CA GLN A 77 -2.12 9.92 -4.77
C GLN A 77 -2.25 9.65 -6.26
N ILE A 78 -2.46 8.38 -6.61
CA ILE A 78 -2.80 7.96 -7.96
C ILE A 78 -3.95 6.94 -7.91
N HIS A 79 -5.05 7.21 -8.63
CA HIS A 79 -6.20 6.31 -8.69
C HIS A 79 -6.83 6.28 -10.08
N GLY A 80 -7.68 5.27 -10.33
CA GLY A 80 -8.26 5.01 -11.65
C GLY A 80 -9.09 6.16 -12.26
N GLY A 81 -9.66 7.03 -11.42
CA GLY A 81 -10.42 8.19 -11.87
C GLY A 81 -9.57 9.38 -12.34
N MET A 82 -8.23 9.34 -12.16
CA MET A 82 -7.34 10.41 -12.61
C MET A 82 -7.02 10.28 -14.09
N LYS A 83 -6.96 11.45 -14.79
CA LYS A 83 -6.48 11.51 -16.17
C LYS A 83 -4.98 11.26 -16.22
N VAL A 84 -4.48 10.73 -17.33
CA VAL A 84 -3.04 10.54 -17.55
C VAL A 84 -2.33 11.90 -17.46
N GLY A 85 -2.81 12.90 -18.23
CA GLY A 85 -2.31 14.28 -18.23
C GLY A 85 -0.84 14.40 -18.62
N ASP A 86 -0.20 15.45 -18.13
CA ASP A 86 1.24 15.69 -18.25
C ASP A 86 1.84 16.20 -16.93
N ARG A 87 3.16 16.50 -16.94
CA ARG A 87 3.91 16.91 -15.74
C ARG A 87 3.44 18.19 -15.06
N ASN A 88 2.69 19.05 -15.76
CA ASN A 88 2.28 20.36 -15.27
C ASN A 88 0.78 20.39 -14.92
N ILE A 89 0.02 19.35 -15.25
CA ILE A 89 -1.40 19.28 -14.97
C ILE A 89 -1.61 18.69 -13.57
N ILE A 90 -1.85 19.58 -12.61
CA ILE A 90 -2.15 19.20 -11.21
C ILE A 90 -3.34 18.24 -11.19
N GLY A 91 -3.21 17.15 -10.40
CA GLY A 91 -4.23 16.10 -10.30
C GLY A 91 -4.20 15.10 -11.47
N SER A 92 -3.21 15.14 -12.36
CA SER A 92 -2.94 14.09 -13.33
C SER A 92 -2.01 13.01 -12.76
N ARG A 93 -1.99 11.81 -13.38
CA ARG A 93 -1.12 10.70 -12.94
C ARG A 93 0.36 11.05 -13.11
N ILE A 94 0.72 11.66 -14.25
CA ILE A 94 2.12 12.05 -14.53
C ILE A 94 2.59 13.14 -13.56
N PHE A 95 1.70 14.07 -13.19
CA PHE A 95 2.00 15.07 -12.17
C PHE A 95 2.27 14.41 -10.82
N ALA A 96 1.41 13.49 -10.36
CA ALA A 96 1.56 12.79 -9.09
C ALA A 96 2.82 11.91 -9.03
N GLU A 97 3.20 11.27 -10.15
CA GLU A 97 4.46 10.53 -10.26
C GLU A 97 5.67 11.44 -10.08
N ARG A 98 5.67 12.59 -10.75
CA ARG A 98 6.71 13.61 -10.59
C ARG A 98 6.76 14.13 -9.16
N GLU A 99 5.61 14.48 -8.59
CA GLU A 99 5.49 14.97 -7.22
C GLU A 99 6.04 13.95 -6.21
N PHE A 100 5.74 12.65 -6.40
CA PHE A 100 6.30 11.60 -5.56
C PHE A 100 7.82 11.51 -5.69
N LYS A 101 8.37 11.68 -6.88
CA LYS A 101 9.81 11.68 -7.08
C LYS A 101 10.50 12.87 -6.44
N GLU A 102 9.94 14.08 -6.59
CA GLU A 102 10.59 15.34 -6.27
C GLU A 102 10.33 15.81 -4.83
N SER A 103 9.09 15.75 -4.35
CA SER A 103 8.68 16.40 -3.10
C SER A 103 7.87 15.51 -2.15
N ALA A 104 6.89 14.76 -2.63
CA ALA A 104 6.06 13.92 -1.76
C ALA A 104 6.85 12.74 -1.19
N GLN A 105 6.64 12.44 0.08
CA GLN A 105 7.28 11.33 0.76
C GLN A 105 6.52 10.02 0.57
N VAL A 106 5.19 10.11 0.50
CA VAL A 106 4.32 8.94 0.38
C VAL A 106 3.45 9.05 -0.87
N LEU A 107 3.44 7.99 -1.68
CA LEU A 107 2.47 7.79 -2.74
C LEU A 107 1.47 6.71 -2.31
N VAL A 108 0.18 7.05 -2.30
CA VAL A 108 -0.89 6.06 -2.15
C VAL A 108 -1.53 5.82 -3.51
N ALA A 109 -1.58 4.56 -3.95
CA ALA A 109 -2.06 4.20 -5.28
C ALA A 109 -3.11 3.10 -5.23
N THR A 110 -4.14 3.22 -6.08
CA THR A 110 -5.01 2.09 -6.40
C THR A 110 -4.47 1.33 -7.59
N GLU A 111 -4.86 0.07 -7.73
CA GLU A 111 -4.35 -0.85 -8.73
C GLU A 111 -4.55 -0.36 -10.17
N ALA A 112 -5.73 0.17 -10.49
CA ALA A 112 -6.08 0.70 -11.81
C ALA A 112 -5.17 1.86 -12.28
N ALA A 113 -4.42 2.46 -11.38
CA ALA A 113 -3.57 3.60 -11.64
C ALA A 113 -2.07 3.26 -11.64
N GLY A 114 -1.72 2.13 -11.05
CA GLY A 114 -0.32 1.68 -10.94
C GLY A 114 0.26 1.14 -12.24
N GLU A 115 -0.52 0.94 -13.31
CA GLU A 115 -0.02 0.43 -14.57
C GLU A 115 0.85 1.47 -15.29
N GLY A 116 2.05 1.05 -15.73
CA GLY A 116 2.96 1.87 -16.52
C GLY A 116 3.88 2.83 -15.76
N ILE A 117 3.75 2.96 -14.43
CA ILE A 117 4.57 3.84 -13.61
C ILE A 117 5.89 3.15 -13.23
N ASN A 118 7.00 3.89 -13.33
CA ASN A 118 8.32 3.42 -12.88
C ASN A 118 8.71 4.10 -11.57
N LEU A 119 8.74 3.32 -10.48
CA LEU A 119 9.01 3.81 -9.13
C LEU A 119 10.29 3.20 -8.53
N GLN A 120 11.30 2.90 -9.34
CA GLN A 120 12.57 2.28 -8.93
C GLN A 120 13.36 3.09 -7.89
N PHE A 121 13.09 4.39 -7.77
CA PHE A 121 13.69 5.23 -6.72
C PHE A 121 13.09 4.96 -5.32
N CYS A 122 11.97 4.23 -5.26
CA CYS A 122 11.32 3.80 -4.02
C CYS A 122 11.69 2.33 -3.75
N TRP A 123 12.05 2.01 -2.52
CA TRP A 123 12.41 0.64 -2.10
C TRP A 123 11.52 0.10 -0.99
N LEU A 124 10.67 0.94 -0.39
CA LEU A 124 9.71 0.54 0.64
C LEU A 124 8.29 0.56 0.09
N MET A 125 7.62 -0.58 0.15
CA MET A 125 6.24 -0.77 -0.30
C MET A 125 5.41 -1.40 0.81
N ILE A 126 4.18 -0.90 0.98
CA ILE A 126 3.15 -1.50 1.82
C ILE A 126 1.94 -1.83 0.97
N ASN A 127 1.51 -3.08 0.96
CA ASN A 127 0.20 -3.49 0.49
C ASN A 127 -0.76 -3.41 1.67
N PHE A 128 -1.56 -2.33 1.74
CA PHE A 128 -2.55 -2.12 2.80
C PHE A 128 -3.68 -3.15 2.74
N ASP A 129 -3.96 -3.61 1.54
CA ASP A 129 -4.75 -4.81 1.26
C ASP A 129 -4.09 -5.62 0.13
N ILE A 130 -4.28 -6.93 0.19
CA ILE A 130 -3.69 -7.86 -0.77
C ILE A 130 -4.72 -8.20 -1.83
N PRO A 131 -4.37 -8.05 -3.12
CA PRO A 131 -5.27 -8.43 -4.20
C PRO A 131 -5.48 -9.94 -4.25
N TRP A 132 -6.69 -10.36 -4.57
CA TRP A 132 -7.02 -11.77 -4.76
C TRP A 132 -6.20 -12.48 -5.83
N ASN A 133 -5.84 -11.75 -6.88
CA ASN A 133 -5.07 -12.27 -7.98
C ASN A 133 -3.57 -12.09 -7.69
N PRO A 134 -2.79 -13.18 -7.52
CA PRO A 134 -1.37 -13.10 -7.25
C PRO A 134 -0.58 -12.37 -8.34
N THR A 135 -1.01 -12.43 -9.60
CA THR A 135 -0.39 -11.69 -10.70
C THR A 135 -0.44 -10.17 -10.47
N ARG A 136 -1.51 -9.68 -9.83
CA ARG A 136 -1.59 -8.27 -9.45
C ARG A 136 -0.58 -7.90 -8.37
N LEU A 137 -0.35 -8.79 -7.40
CA LEU A 137 0.68 -8.58 -6.39
C LEU A 137 2.06 -8.51 -7.04
N GLU A 138 2.38 -9.42 -7.96
CA GLU A 138 3.62 -9.39 -8.75
C GLU A 138 3.75 -8.10 -9.56
N GLN A 139 2.68 -7.64 -10.20
CA GLN A 139 2.66 -6.37 -10.92
C GLN A 139 2.94 -5.18 -10.01
N ARG A 140 2.38 -5.15 -8.78
CA ARG A 140 2.70 -4.12 -7.78
C ARG A 140 4.18 -4.16 -7.41
N MET A 141 4.71 -5.35 -7.09
CA MET A 141 6.13 -5.54 -6.73
C MET A 141 7.05 -5.09 -7.87
N GLY A 142 6.71 -5.41 -9.11
CA GLY A 142 7.43 -4.98 -10.30
C GLY A 142 7.48 -3.46 -10.53
N ARG A 143 6.79 -2.62 -9.74
CA ARG A 143 6.91 -1.16 -9.80
C ARG A 143 8.17 -0.65 -9.14
N ILE A 144 8.65 -1.32 -8.10
CA ILE A 144 9.84 -0.95 -7.35
C ILE A 144 11.00 -1.93 -7.58
N HIS A 145 10.71 -3.22 -7.74
CA HIS A 145 11.70 -4.27 -7.97
C HIS A 145 11.89 -4.50 -9.47
N ARG A 146 12.87 -3.83 -10.07
CA ARG A 146 13.22 -3.94 -11.50
C ARG A 146 14.73 -3.91 -11.68
N TYR A 147 15.17 -4.27 -12.89
CA TYR A 147 16.57 -4.11 -13.29
C TYR A 147 17.03 -2.66 -13.10
N GLY A 148 18.12 -2.46 -12.36
CA GLY A 148 18.65 -1.14 -11.99
C GLY A 148 18.19 -0.62 -10.61
N GLN A 149 17.46 -1.42 -9.82
CA GLN A 149 17.23 -1.10 -8.41
C GLN A 149 18.52 -1.32 -7.61
N GLU A 150 18.98 -0.28 -6.93
CA GLU A 150 20.24 -0.29 -6.18
C GLU A 150 20.06 -0.70 -4.71
N LYS A 151 18.82 -0.70 -4.22
CA LYS A 151 18.48 -1.02 -2.83
C LYS A 151 17.67 -2.29 -2.71
N ASP A 152 17.85 -3.00 -1.62
CA ASP A 152 16.97 -4.10 -1.26
C ASP A 152 15.54 -3.61 -1.07
N CYS A 153 14.60 -4.16 -1.84
CA CYS A 153 13.20 -3.78 -1.74
C CYS A 153 12.54 -4.45 -0.52
N LEU A 154 11.99 -3.64 0.36
CA LEU A 154 11.17 -4.12 1.47
C LEU A 154 9.69 -4.00 1.12
N ILE A 155 9.00 -5.15 1.06
CA ILE A 155 7.58 -5.23 0.74
C ILE A 155 6.84 -5.80 1.94
N ILE A 156 5.91 -5.03 2.49
CA ILE A 156 5.12 -5.39 3.67
C ILE A 156 3.68 -5.58 3.25
N ASN A 157 3.13 -6.76 3.54
CA ASN A 157 1.76 -7.10 3.21
C ASN A 157 0.89 -7.14 4.47
N PHE A 158 -0.19 -6.34 4.49
CA PHE A 158 -1.17 -6.42 5.56
C PHE A 158 -2.22 -7.46 5.24
N VAL A 159 -2.26 -8.49 6.05
CA VAL A 159 -3.19 -9.62 5.91
C VAL A 159 -4.16 -9.60 7.07
N SER A 160 -5.47 -9.59 6.77
CA SER A 160 -6.49 -9.77 7.80
C SER A 160 -6.65 -11.25 8.11
N THR A 161 -6.14 -11.70 9.25
CA THR A 161 -6.21 -13.10 9.68
C THR A 161 -7.63 -13.56 10.02
N ASN A 162 -8.54 -12.62 10.25
CA ASN A 162 -9.92 -12.90 10.63
C ASN A 162 -10.85 -13.20 9.45
N THR A 163 -10.42 -12.94 8.22
CA THR A 163 -11.16 -13.27 7.01
C THR A 163 -10.77 -14.65 6.46
N ARG A 164 -11.65 -15.26 5.67
CA ARG A 164 -11.35 -16.53 4.99
C ARG A 164 -10.15 -16.35 4.05
N GLU A 165 -10.13 -15.27 3.36
CA GLU A 165 -9.10 -14.85 2.40
C GLU A 165 -7.75 -14.68 3.10
N GLY A 166 -7.73 -13.94 4.18
CA GLY A 166 -6.52 -13.72 4.96
C GLY A 166 -5.92 -15.01 5.49
N ARG A 167 -6.76 -15.96 5.93
CA ARG A 167 -6.28 -17.29 6.34
C ARG A 167 -5.67 -18.10 5.21
N VAL A 168 -6.26 -18.02 4.01
CA VAL A 168 -5.72 -18.70 2.81
C VAL A 168 -4.39 -18.08 2.40
N MET A 169 -4.33 -16.76 2.35
CA MET A 169 -3.09 -16.04 2.01
C MET A 169 -1.99 -16.25 3.07
N GLY A 170 -2.33 -16.24 4.35
CA GLY A 170 -1.38 -16.55 5.43
C GLY A 170 -0.73 -17.91 5.23
N LYS A 171 -1.53 -18.95 4.97
CA LYS A 171 -1.03 -20.29 4.69
C LYS A 171 -0.17 -20.37 3.43
N LEU A 172 -0.51 -19.59 2.40
CA LEU A 172 0.28 -19.53 1.17
C LEU A 172 1.67 -18.92 1.45
N PHE A 173 1.73 -17.81 2.18
CA PHE A 173 3.00 -17.19 2.55
C PHE A 173 3.84 -18.09 3.45
N GLU A 174 3.25 -18.77 4.44
CA GLU A 174 3.94 -19.76 5.25
C GLU A 174 4.56 -20.88 4.40
N ARG A 175 3.83 -21.37 3.40
CA ARG A 175 4.35 -22.39 2.48
C ARG A 175 5.48 -21.89 1.58
N ILE A 176 5.35 -20.68 1.05
CA ILE A 176 6.40 -20.05 0.24
C ILE A 176 7.68 -19.93 1.07
N GLN A 177 7.55 -19.48 2.33
CA GLN A 177 8.68 -19.37 3.23
C GLN A 177 9.33 -20.70 3.56
N GLN A 178 8.54 -21.77 3.76
CA GLN A 178 9.05 -23.12 3.94
C GLN A 178 9.84 -23.60 2.70
N ILE A 179 9.31 -23.37 1.50
CA ILE A 179 9.99 -23.73 0.26
C ILE A 179 11.32 -22.96 0.11
N GLU A 180 11.31 -21.67 0.44
CA GLU A 180 12.52 -20.84 0.41
C GLU A 180 13.57 -21.34 1.40
N ASP A 181 13.14 -21.65 2.63
CA ASP A 181 14.01 -22.24 3.67
C ASP A 181 14.56 -23.61 3.27
N ASP A 182 13.75 -24.44 2.60
CA ASP A 182 14.16 -25.78 2.12
C ASP A 182 15.11 -25.71 0.90
N LEU A 183 15.02 -24.63 0.12
CA LEU A 183 15.88 -24.43 -1.05
C LEU A 183 17.15 -23.62 -0.74
N ASP A 184 17.28 -23.03 0.47
CA ASP A 184 18.46 -22.26 0.85
C ASP A 184 19.67 -23.19 1.05
N PRO A 185 20.71 -23.13 0.18
CA PRO A 185 21.89 -24.00 0.28
C PRO A 185 22.65 -23.84 1.61
N LYS A 186 22.52 -22.69 2.28
CA LYS A 186 23.16 -22.41 3.57
C LYS A 186 22.49 -23.13 4.73
N LYS A 187 21.19 -23.48 4.59
CA LYS A 187 20.43 -24.20 5.61
C LYS A 187 20.39 -25.71 5.35
N THR A 188 20.42 -26.14 4.10
CA THR A 188 20.33 -27.56 3.71
C THR A 188 21.69 -28.29 3.65
N GLY A 189 22.80 -27.58 3.76
CA GLY A 189 24.15 -28.18 3.79
C GLY A 189 24.57 -28.92 2.50
N LYS A 190 23.92 -28.59 1.37
CA LYS A 190 24.26 -29.14 0.04
C LYS A 190 24.94 -28.07 -0.82
#